data_8a61f44f4e5883b2209e98df77bb12fb
#
_entry.id   8a61f44f4e5883b2209e98df77bb12fb
#
_cell.length_a   1.000
_cell.length_b   1.000
_cell.length_c   1.000
_cell.angle_alpha   90.00
_cell.angle_beta   90.00
_cell.angle_gamma   90.00
#
_symmetry.space_group_name_H-M   'P 1'
#
loop_
_entity.id
_entity.type
_entity.pdbx_description
1 polymer ?
#
loop_
_entity_poly.entity_id
_entity_poly.type
_entity_poly.pdbx_seq_one_letter_code
_entity_poly.pdbx_strand_id
1 'polypeptide(L)'
;MSFRVVLDACVLLPYQLCDLFLRLAESDMYEPLWSDDILNEVERNLVAKFAKTPAQASRRVGQMRENFPVSAVDGYRDLIPTMTNHPKDRHVLAAAVRGGAALIVTANLTDFRPDALRRYDIEAIHPDDFLQDQLDLDPARTLRCLVEQRDAYTRPTFSVNEFYSSLAKTVPMFAAEAARAEAAHIDPDAPLPLEIVSGEDAMLAFFPDGNPTPATPLGAAFLWWQALLNIDDYMAVLESLSSNPQDWGDYRAIADTLQGWSIMQYVETCTDAPDSIAYIKFMPDSGHPMRAFGAVPLTRVQVLTVEKCPDGYWRVWGLSENYFPSAARVLYGTEE
;
A
#
# COMPACT_ATOMS: atom_id res chain seq x y z
N MET A 1 -15.76 -11.18 -2.38
CA MET A 1 -15.90 -10.46 -3.68
C MET A 1 -14.57 -9.79 -3.88
N SER A 2 -13.90 -10.02 -5.01
CA SER A 2 -12.64 -9.36 -5.24
C SER A 2 -12.86 -7.90 -5.65
N PHE A 3 -11.91 -7.07 -5.31
CA PHE A 3 -11.93 -5.62 -5.47
C PHE A 3 -11.66 -5.27 -6.94
N ARG A 4 -12.54 -4.46 -7.54
CA ARG A 4 -12.49 -4.11 -8.97
C ARG A 4 -11.79 -2.80 -9.20
N VAL A 5 -10.82 -2.81 -10.11
CA VAL A 5 -9.95 -1.68 -10.42
C VAL A 5 -9.91 -1.45 -11.92
N VAL A 6 -10.26 -0.26 -12.37
CA VAL A 6 -10.00 0.12 -13.77
C VAL A 6 -8.54 0.55 -13.92
N LEU A 7 -7.86 -0.06 -14.87
CA LEU A 7 -6.51 0.30 -15.26
C LEU A 7 -6.56 1.22 -16.49
N ASP A 8 -6.12 2.47 -16.32
CA ASP A 8 -6.03 3.44 -17.41
C ASP A 8 -4.90 3.06 -18.39
N ALA A 9 -5.00 3.51 -19.63
CA ALA A 9 -4.03 3.24 -20.68
C ALA A 9 -2.59 3.60 -20.29
N CYS A 10 -2.39 4.68 -19.53
CA CYS A 10 -1.06 5.10 -19.08
C CYS A 10 -0.36 4.08 -18.16
N VAL A 11 -1.11 3.27 -17.40
CA VAL A 11 -0.61 2.20 -16.56
C VAL A 11 -0.24 0.97 -17.39
N LEU A 12 -1.01 0.71 -18.44
CA LEU A 12 -0.86 -0.46 -19.31
C LEU A 12 0.21 -0.28 -20.39
N LEU A 13 0.73 0.93 -20.62
CA LEU A 13 1.72 1.22 -21.65
C LEU A 13 3.14 0.77 -21.29
N PRO A 14 3.73 1.13 -20.13
CA PRO A 14 5.06 0.67 -19.76
C PRO A 14 5.05 -0.85 -19.54
N TYR A 15 5.96 -1.55 -20.24
CA TYR A 15 5.93 -3.03 -20.26
C TYR A 15 6.06 -3.63 -18.86
N GLN A 16 7.06 -3.19 -18.11
CA GLN A 16 7.36 -3.72 -16.79
C GLN A 16 6.23 -3.41 -15.78
N LEU A 17 5.66 -2.21 -15.85
CA LEU A 17 4.54 -1.82 -14.99
C LEU A 17 3.29 -2.64 -15.30
N CYS A 18 2.92 -2.75 -16.56
CA CYS A 18 1.76 -3.55 -16.99
C CYS A 18 1.91 -5.03 -16.60
N ASP A 19 3.09 -5.63 -16.81
CA ASP A 19 3.35 -7.02 -16.44
C ASP A 19 3.17 -7.23 -14.92
N LEU A 20 3.68 -6.31 -14.08
CA LEU A 20 3.48 -6.38 -12.63
C LEU A 20 1.99 -6.30 -12.25
N PHE A 21 1.25 -5.33 -12.80
CA PHE A 21 -0.17 -5.20 -12.53
C PHE A 21 -0.95 -6.46 -12.91
N LEU A 22 -0.64 -7.07 -14.05
CA LEU A 22 -1.31 -8.29 -14.49
C LEU A 22 -0.96 -9.50 -13.59
N ARG A 23 0.30 -9.64 -13.14
CA ARG A 23 0.69 -10.70 -12.20
C ARG A 23 0.03 -10.58 -10.84
N LEU A 24 -0.10 -9.36 -10.31
CA LEU A 24 -0.84 -9.13 -9.07
C LEU A 24 -2.32 -9.51 -9.24
N ALA A 25 -2.92 -9.21 -10.39
CA ALA A 25 -4.28 -9.62 -10.70
C ALA A 25 -4.42 -11.14 -10.87
N GLU A 26 -3.48 -11.82 -11.55
CA GLU A 26 -3.42 -13.28 -11.65
C GLU A 26 -3.26 -13.97 -10.29
N SER A 27 -2.64 -13.25 -9.34
CA SER A 27 -2.49 -13.71 -7.96
C SER A 27 -3.70 -13.35 -7.07
N ASP A 28 -4.85 -13.00 -7.65
CA ASP A 28 -6.09 -12.66 -6.95
C ASP A 28 -5.99 -11.48 -5.97
N MET A 29 -5.06 -10.56 -6.15
CA MET A 29 -4.96 -9.37 -5.30
C MET A 29 -6.07 -8.36 -5.60
N TYR A 30 -6.51 -8.29 -6.86
CA TYR A 30 -7.65 -7.47 -7.29
C TYR A 30 -8.20 -7.97 -8.65
N GLU A 31 -9.38 -7.48 -9.05
CA GLU A 31 -9.94 -7.73 -10.39
C GLU A 31 -9.63 -6.55 -11.32
N PRO A 32 -8.76 -6.70 -12.33
CA PRO A 32 -8.49 -5.64 -13.28
C PRO A 32 -9.66 -5.47 -14.25
N LEU A 33 -10.00 -4.22 -14.57
CA LEU A 33 -11.01 -3.87 -15.55
C LEU A 33 -10.43 -2.90 -16.58
N TRP A 34 -10.88 -3.03 -17.80
CA TRP A 34 -10.63 -2.10 -18.90
C TRP A 34 -11.77 -2.11 -19.91
N SER A 35 -11.86 -1.08 -20.72
CA SER A 35 -12.77 -1.01 -21.86
C SER A 35 -12.02 -1.19 -23.18
N ASP A 36 -12.76 -1.43 -24.26
CA ASP A 36 -12.17 -1.45 -25.60
C ASP A 36 -11.52 -0.11 -25.95
N ASP A 37 -12.08 1.02 -25.52
CA ASP A 37 -11.49 2.34 -25.79
C ASP A 37 -10.14 2.51 -25.07
N ILE A 38 -9.99 2.01 -23.83
CA ILE A 38 -8.72 1.97 -23.12
C ILE A 38 -7.71 1.08 -23.87
N LEU A 39 -8.07 -0.13 -24.24
CA LEU A 39 -7.18 -1.05 -24.96
C LEU A 39 -6.79 -0.52 -26.36
N ASN A 40 -7.71 0.11 -27.07
CA ASN A 40 -7.42 0.78 -28.35
C ASN A 40 -6.47 1.96 -28.17
N GLU A 41 -6.55 2.69 -27.06
CA GLU A 41 -5.58 3.73 -26.72
C GLU A 41 -4.20 3.13 -26.42
N VAL A 42 -4.12 2.02 -25.68
CA VAL A 42 -2.88 1.26 -25.46
C VAL A 42 -2.27 0.86 -26.80
N GLU A 43 -3.03 0.23 -27.69
CA GLU A 43 -2.55 -0.22 -29.00
C GLU A 43 -1.98 0.93 -29.83
N ARG A 44 -2.70 2.03 -29.95
CA ARG A 44 -2.27 3.24 -30.66
C ARG A 44 -0.99 3.84 -30.10
N ASN A 45 -0.91 3.98 -28.78
CA ASN A 45 0.24 4.59 -28.12
C ASN A 45 1.48 3.67 -28.14
N LEU A 46 1.33 2.34 -28.10
CA LEU A 46 2.43 1.40 -28.29
C LEU A 46 3.12 1.61 -29.63
N VAL A 47 2.37 1.85 -30.69
CA VAL A 47 2.92 2.14 -32.02
C VAL A 47 3.52 3.55 -32.06
N ALA A 48 2.78 4.55 -31.59
CA ALA A 48 3.15 5.96 -31.76
C ALA A 48 4.31 6.40 -30.86
N LYS A 49 4.40 5.88 -29.62
CA LYS A 49 5.33 6.37 -28.59
C LYS A 49 6.38 5.35 -28.18
N PHE A 50 6.13 4.05 -28.36
CA PHE A 50 7.00 2.98 -27.88
C PHE A 50 7.66 2.19 -29.01
N ALA A 51 7.61 2.70 -30.24
CA ALA A 51 8.23 2.13 -31.43
C ALA A 51 7.87 0.63 -31.67
N LYS A 52 6.70 0.19 -31.24
CA LYS A 52 6.21 -1.16 -31.51
C LYS A 52 5.57 -1.21 -32.90
N THR A 53 5.74 -2.34 -33.59
CA THR A 53 4.98 -2.56 -34.83
C THR A 53 3.48 -2.76 -34.50
N PRO A 54 2.56 -2.45 -35.46
CA PRO A 54 1.14 -2.72 -35.27
C PRO A 54 0.86 -4.18 -34.84
N ALA A 55 1.56 -5.14 -35.44
CA ALA A 55 1.41 -6.55 -35.08
C ALA A 55 1.84 -6.87 -33.62
N GLN A 56 2.90 -6.22 -33.13
CA GLN A 56 3.32 -6.37 -31.74
C GLN A 56 2.34 -5.76 -30.76
N ALA A 57 1.80 -4.57 -31.08
CA ALA A 57 0.80 -3.90 -30.26
C ALA A 57 -0.50 -4.70 -30.19
N SER A 58 -1.01 -5.14 -31.34
CA SER A 58 -2.23 -5.96 -31.43
C SER A 58 -2.07 -7.31 -30.71
N ARG A 59 -0.90 -7.97 -30.84
CA ARG A 59 -0.61 -9.21 -30.11
C ARG A 59 -0.67 -8.99 -28.60
N ARG A 60 -0.07 -7.91 -28.07
CA ARG A 60 -0.08 -7.62 -26.63
C ARG A 60 -1.49 -7.41 -26.10
N VAL A 61 -2.28 -6.59 -26.79
CA VAL A 61 -3.69 -6.35 -26.41
C VAL A 61 -4.53 -7.62 -26.55
N GLY A 62 -4.27 -8.46 -27.59
CA GLY A 62 -4.91 -9.77 -27.77
C GLY A 62 -4.63 -10.70 -26.58
N GLN A 63 -3.37 -10.79 -26.13
CA GLN A 63 -2.99 -11.58 -24.96
C GLN A 63 -3.69 -11.11 -23.67
N MET A 64 -3.84 -9.80 -23.47
CA MET A 64 -4.59 -9.27 -22.32
C MET A 64 -6.06 -9.72 -22.35
N ARG A 65 -6.71 -9.66 -23.52
CA ARG A 65 -8.10 -10.12 -23.67
C ARG A 65 -8.26 -11.63 -23.47
N GLU A 66 -7.31 -12.41 -23.95
CA GLU A 66 -7.33 -13.87 -23.83
C GLU A 66 -7.12 -14.35 -22.40
N ASN A 67 -6.16 -13.76 -21.69
CA ASN A 67 -5.82 -14.17 -20.32
C ASN A 67 -6.77 -13.59 -19.25
N PHE A 68 -7.42 -12.45 -19.55
CA PHE A 68 -8.35 -11.78 -18.64
C PHE A 68 -9.74 -11.57 -19.29
N PRO A 69 -10.46 -12.65 -19.64
CA PRO A 69 -11.73 -12.53 -20.38
C PRO A 69 -12.84 -11.81 -19.60
N VAL A 70 -12.77 -11.84 -18.27
CA VAL A 70 -13.75 -11.18 -17.39
C VAL A 70 -13.45 -9.70 -17.11
N SER A 71 -12.31 -9.21 -17.55
CA SER A 71 -11.86 -7.80 -17.31
C SER A 71 -12.46 -6.80 -18.31
N ALA A 72 -13.08 -7.29 -19.38
CA ALA A 72 -13.69 -6.43 -20.39
C ALA A 72 -15.00 -5.82 -19.88
N VAL A 73 -15.09 -4.49 -19.92
CA VAL A 73 -16.31 -3.76 -19.57
C VAL A 73 -17.04 -3.33 -20.82
N ASP A 74 -18.26 -3.83 -21.00
CA ASP A 74 -19.13 -3.47 -22.10
C ASP A 74 -20.25 -2.48 -21.69
N GLY A 75 -20.89 -1.84 -22.67
CA GLY A 75 -22.05 -0.98 -22.44
C GLY A 75 -21.80 0.29 -21.65
N TYR A 76 -20.54 0.75 -21.56
CA TYR A 76 -20.16 1.98 -20.84
C TYR A 76 -20.34 3.26 -21.68
N ARG A 77 -20.44 3.13 -23.02
CA ARG A 77 -20.44 4.30 -23.94
C ARG A 77 -21.65 5.20 -23.74
N ASP A 78 -22.78 4.65 -23.35
CA ASP A 78 -24.00 5.41 -23.05
C ASP A 78 -23.84 6.34 -21.85
N LEU A 79 -22.88 6.05 -20.97
CA LEU A 79 -22.56 6.85 -19.80
C LEU A 79 -21.61 8.01 -20.10
N ILE A 80 -20.78 7.92 -21.16
CA ILE A 80 -19.75 8.92 -21.48
C ILE A 80 -20.29 10.37 -21.50
N PRO A 81 -21.46 10.67 -22.11
CA PRO A 81 -21.98 12.03 -22.13
C PRO A 81 -22.31 12.61 -20.76
N THR A 82 -22.56 11.75 -19.77
CA THR A 82 -22.93 12.15 -18.40
C THR A 82 -21.72 12.32 -17.47
N MET A 83 -20.54 11.90 -17.90
CA MET A 83 -19.31 12.04 -17.11
C MET A 83 -18.83 13.49 -17.09
N THR A 84 -18.35 13.94 -15.93
CA THR A 84 -17.96 15.35 -15.70
C THR A 84 -16.47 15.56 -15.50
N ASN A 85 -15.68 14.49 -15.54
CA ASN A 85 -14.22 14.55 -15.53
C ASN A 85 -13.69 15.08 -16.89
N HIS A 86 -12.36 15.16 -17.03
CA HIS A 86 -11.76 15.68 -18.25
C HIS A 86 -12.31 14.98 -19.51
N PRO A 87 -12.72 15.71 -20.56
CA PRO A 87 -13.43 15.14 -21.73
C PRO A 87 -12.72 13.97 -22.39
N LYS A 88 -11.38 13.99 -22.42
CA LYS A 88 -10.55 12.95 -23.02
C LYS A 88 -10.67 11.60 -22.28
N ASP A 89 -10.85 11.64 -20.96
CA ASP A 89 -10.81 10.46 -20.08
C ASP A 89 -12.20 10.07 -19.53
N ARG A 90 -13.28 10.64 -20.11
CA ARG A 90 -14.67 10.29 -19.75
C ARG A 90 -14.99 8.82 -19.98
N HIS A 91 -14.38 8.22 -21.00
CA HIS A 91 -14.58 6.80 -21.30
C HIS A 91 -14.01 5.90 -20.22
N VAL A 92 -12.93 6.31 -19.52
CA VAL A 92 -12.34 5.58 -18.40
C VAL A 92 -13.27 5.61 -17.19
N LEU A 93 -13.78 6.80 -16.81
CA LEU A 93 -14.76 6.92 -15.72
C LEU A 93 -16.07 6.18 -16.04
N ALA A 94 -16.56 6.28 -17.29
CA ALA A 94 -17.75 5.55 -17.71
C ALA A 94 -17.56 4.03 -17.60
N ALA A 95 -16.37 3.51 -17.94
CA ALA A 95 -16.02 2.11 -17.77
C ALA A 95 -15.98 1.72 -16.28
N ALA A 96 -15.41 2.57 -15.41
CA ALA A 96 -15.36 2.32 -13.97
C ALA A 96 -16.78 2.25 -13.36
N VAL A 97 -17.65 3.18 -13.70
CA VAL A 97 -19.05 3.17 -13.24
C VAL A 97 -19.79 1.92 -13.73
N ARG A 98 -19.65 1.59 -15.02
CA ARG A 98 -20.32 0.41 -15.60
C ARG A 98 -19.79 -0.91 -15.02
N GLY A 99 -18.49 -1.01 -14.81
CA GLY A 99 -17.83 -2.19 -14.25
C GLY A 99 -18.01 -2.35 -12.74
N GLY A 100 -18.53 -1.33 -12.05
CA GLY A 100 -18.63 -1.31 -10.59
C GLY A 100 -17.26 -1.31 -9.93
N ALA A 101 -16.28 -0.59 -10.52
CA ALA A 101 -14.97 -0.42 -9.94
C ALA A 101 -15.02 0.58 -8.79
N ALA A 102 -14.25 0.32 -7.75
CA ALA A 102 -14.04 1.27 -6.65
C ALA A 102 -12.87 2.23 -6.92
N LEU A 103 -11.88 1.78 -7.72
CA LEU A 103 -10.70 2.57 -8.05
C LEU A 103 -10.48 2.69 -9.56
N ILE A 104 -9.87 3.81 -9.94
CA ILE A 104 -9.21 4.02 -11.24
C ILE A 104 -7.73 4.24 -10.95
N VAL A 105 -6.87 3.36 -11.46
CA VAL A 105 -5.41 3.55 -11.37
C VAL A 105 -4.95 4.33 -12.59
N THR A 106 -4.41 5.51 -12.37
CA THR A 106 -3.96 6.42 -13.44
C THR A 106 -2.81 7.31 -12.97
N ALA A 107 -1.87 7.63 -13.86
CA ALA A 107 -0.86 8.65 -13.62
C ALA A 107 -1.40 10.09 -13.82
N ASN A 108 -2.59 10.24 -14.42
CA ASN A 108 -3.19 11.52 -14.77
C ASN A 108 -4.27 11.96 -13.76
N LEU A 109 -3.95 12.02 -12.47
CA LEU A 109 -4.91 12.32 -11.40
C LEU A 109 -5.67 13.63 -11.61
N THR A 110 -5.06 14.63 -12.27
CA THR A 110 -5.70 15.92 -12.58
C THR A 110 -6.94 15.81 -13.47
N ASP A 111 -7.02 14.76 -14.28
CA ASP A 111 -8.13 14.48 -15.20
C ASP A 111 -9.30 13.76 -14.52
N PHE A 112 -9.09 13.30 -13.27
CA PHE A 112 -10.03 12.55 -12.43
C PHE A 112 -10.27 13.23 -11.07
N ARG A 113 -10.74 14.49 -11.14
CA ARG A 113 -10.95 15.30 -9.93
C ARG A 113 -12.00 14.66 -9.00
N PRO A 114 -11.82 14.78 -7.67
CA PRO A 114 -12.72 14.16 -6.68
C PRO A 114 -14.19 14.56 -6.83
N ASP A 115 -14.48 15.79 -7.27
CA ASP A 115 -15.84 16.28 -7.51
C ASP A 115 -16.58 15.51 -8.61
N ALA A 116 -15.84 14.98 -9.59
CA ALA A 116 -16.41 14.17 -10.68
C ALA A 116 -16.61 12.69 -10.27
N LEU A 117 -15.87 12.20 -9.29
CA LEU A 117 -15.83 10.78 -8.90
C LEU A 117 -16.75 10.44 -7.72
N ARG A 118 -16.83 11.31 -6.71
CA ARG A 118 -17.55 11.08 -5.43
C ARG A 118 -18.98 10.56 -5.58
N ARG A 119 -19.72 11.05 -6.58
CA ARG A 119 -21.11 10.62 -6.80
C ARG A 119 -21.26 9.17 -7.24
N TYR A 120 -20.14 8.52 -7.58
CA TYR A 120 -20.10 7.12 -8.02
C TYR A 120 -19.38 6.24 -7.00
N ASP A 121 -18.92 6.80 -5.88
CA ASP A 121 -18.09 6.12 -4.88
C ASP A 121 -16.82 5.51 -5.52
N ILE A 122 -16.20 6.27 -6.44
CA ILE A 122 -14.97 5.89 -7.14
C ILE A 122 -13.87 6.85 -6.72
N GLU A 123 -12.67 6.33 -6.53
CA GLU A 123 -11.45 7.10 -6.30
C GLU A 123 -10.46 6.90 -7.44
N ALA A 124 -9.59 7.90 -7.66
CA ALA A 124 -8.45 7.78 -8.58
C ALA A 124 -7.16 7.76 -7.76
N ILE A 125 -6.29 6.80 -8.05
CA ILE A 125 -5.04 6.59 -7.35
C ILE A 125 -3.88 6.51 -8.34
N HIS A 126 -2.71 7.05 -7.93
CA HIS A 126 -1.49 6.91 -8.72
C HIS A 126 -0.98 5.46 -8.71
N PRO A 127 -0.42 4.91 -9.82
CA PRO A 127 0.09 3.54 -9.84
C PRO A 127 1.19 3.27 -8.80
N ASP A 128 1.98 4.25 -8.44
CA ASP A 128 3.00 4.14 -7.38
C ASP A 128 2.34 3.91 -6.01
N ASP A 129 1.34 4.71 -5.66
CA ASP A 129 0.59 4.60 -4.40
C ASP A 129 -0.19 3.27 -4.36
N PHE A 130 -0.87 2.92 -5.46
CA PHE A 130 -1.60 1.65 -5.54
C PHE A 130 -0.70 0.44 -5.30
N LEU A 131 0.51 0.43 -5.87
CA LEU A 131 1.45 -0.67 -5.69
C LEU A 131 2.04 -0.70 -4.28
N GLN A 132 2.25 0.44 -3.64
CA GLN A 132 2.61 0.50 -2.22
C GLN A 132 1.49 -0.12 -1.37
N ASP A 133 0.23 0.23 -1.63
CA ASP A 133 -0.93 -0.39 -0.96
C ASP A 133 -0.96 -1.92 -1.16
N GLN A 134 -0.62 -2.42 -2.37
CA GLN A 134 -0.54 -3.86 -2.61
C GLN A 134 0.62 -4.51 -1.84
N LEU A 135 1.76 -3.85 -1.76
CA LEU A 135 2.90 -4.33 -1.00
C LEU A 135 2.59 -4.37 0.50
N ASP A 136 1.93 -3.34 1.02
CA ASP A 136 1.49 -3.27 2.41
C ASP A 136 0.44 -4.34 2.74
N LEU A 137 -0.45 -4.61 1.77
CA LEU A 137 -1.55 -5.55 1.94
C LEU A 137 -1.08 -7.00 2.03
N ASP A 138 -0.23 -7.42 1.12
CA ASP A 138 0.35 -8.78 1.06
C ASP A 138 1.79 -8.70 0.53
N PRO A 139 2.75 -8.40 1.41
CA PRO A 139 4.16 -8.26 1.04
C PRO A 139 4.71 -9.51 0.36
N ALA A 140 4.34 -10.71 0.87
CA ALA A 140 4.80 -11.98 0.34
C ALA A 140 4.38 -12.21 -1.10
N ARG A 141 3.10 -11.98 -1.36
CA ARG A 141 2.52 -12.19 -2.68
C ARG A 141 3.06 -11.17 -3.67
N THR A 142 3.17 -9.91 -3.25
CA THR A 142 3.71 -8.83 -4.07
C THR A 142 5.17 -9.07 -4.41
N LEU A 143 6.01 -9.43 -3.43
CA LEU A 143 7.42 -9.76 -3.67
C LEU A 143 7.58 -11.01 -4.55
N ARG A 144 6.76 -12.02 -4.38
CA ARG A 144 6.75 -13.21 -5.26
C ARG A 144 6.47 -12.82 -6.70
N CYS A 145 5.45 -11.99 -6.97
CA CYS A 145 5.15 -11.50 -8.31
C CYS A 145 6.33 -10.73 -8.93
N LEU A 146 7.06 -9.93 -8.13
CA LEU A 146 8.25 -9.20 -8.57
C LEU A 146 9.42 -10.14 -8.92
N VAL A 147 9.68 -11.15 -8.09
CA VAL A 147 10.71 -12.16 -8.35
C VAL A 147 10.39 -12.95 -9.61
N GLU A 148 9.16 -13.47 -9.72
CA GLU A 148 8.70 -14.21 -10.91
C GLU A 148 8.76 -13.33 -12.17
N GLN A 149 8.41 -12.06 -12.07
CA GLN A 149 8.54 -11.11 -13.17
C GLN A 149 9.99 -10.93 -13.60
N ARG A 150 10.90 -10.71 -12.67
CA ARG A 150 12.33 -10.56 -12.94
C ARG A 150 12.90 -11.80 -13.60
N ASP A 151 12.58 -12.98 -13.08
CA ASP A 151 13.10 -14.26 -13.57
C ASP A 151 12.56 -14.62 -14.94
N ALA A 152 11.35 -14.16 -15.30
CA ALA A 152 10.79 -14.32 -16.63
C ALA A 152 11.50 -13.47 -17.70
N TYR A 153 12.27 -12.46 -17.30
CA TYR A 153 13.05 -11.62 -18.24
C TYR A 153 14.36 -12.27 -18.61
N THR A 154 14.38 -12.96 -19.75
CA THR A 154 15.55 -13.70 -20.23
C THR A 154 16.41 -12.91 -21.22
N ARG A 155 15.88 -11.83 -21.83
CA ARG A 155 16.59 -11.01 -22.86
C ARG A 155 16.12 -9.54 -22.80
N PRO A 156 16.85 -8.64 -22.11
CA PRO A 156 17.96 -8.93 -21.20
C PRO A 156 17.51 -9.60 -19.90
N THR A 157 18.40 -10.31 -19.25
CA THR A 157 18.28 -10.67 -17.84
C THR A 157 18.55 -9.43 -16.99
N PHE A 158 17.85 -9.30 -15.87
CA PHE A 158 18.08 -8.22 -14.92
C PHE A 158 18.70 -8.76 -13.62
N SER A 159 19.71 -8.09 -13.11
CA SER A 159 20.06 -8.19 -11.70
C SER A 159 18.96 -7.53 -10.85
N VAL A 160 18.91 -7.84 -9.56
CA VAL A 160 17.97 -7.22 -8.62
C VAL A 160 17.99 -5.69 -8.71
N ASN A 161 19.18 -5.10 -8.66
CA ASN A 161 19.36 -3.64 -8.72
C ASN A 161 18.91 -3.04 -10.06
N GLU A 162 19.21 -3.67 -11.19
CA GLU A 162 18.78 -3.19 -12.51
C GLU A 162 17.26 -3.28 -12.66
N PHE A 163 16.65 -4.35 -12.14
CA PHE A 163 15.22 -4.54 -12.18
C PHE A 163 14.47 -3.42 -11.43
N TYR A 164 14.84 -3.16 -10.17
CA TYR A 164 14.22 -2.09 -9.38
C TYR A 164 14.56 -0.69 -9.91
N SER A 165 15.80 -0.47 -10.41
CA SER A 165 16.14 0.80 -11.06
C SER A 165 15.34 1.06 -12.34
N SER A 166 14.96 0.00 -13.05
CA SER A 166 14.09 0.12 -14.22
C SER A 166 12.65 0.42 -13.81
N LEU A 167 12.15 -0.25 -12.78
CA LEU A 167 10.79 -0.06 -12.25
C LEU A 167 10.61 1.34 -11.65
N ALA A 168 11.64 1.86 -10.98
CA ALA A 168 11.67 3.20 -10.40
C ALA A 168 11.46 4.34 -11.41
N LYS A 169 11.62 4.09 -12.71
CA LYS A 169 11.32 5.09 -13.76
C LYS A 169 9.83 5.42 -13.85
N THR A 170 8.97 4.54 -13.38
CA THR A 170 7.51 4.69 -13.43
C THR A 170 6.87 4.75 -12.05
N VAL A 171 7.39 3.99 -11.09
CA VAL A 171 6.88 3.86 -9.71
C VAL A 171 8.04 3.89 -8.71
N PRO A 172 8.63 5.07 -8.47
CA PRO A 172 9.88 5.19 -7.73
C PRO A 172 9.78 4.83 -6.25
N MET A 173 8.67 5.21 -5.58
CA MET A 173 8.50 4.96 -4.16
C MET A 173 8.28 3.47 -3.90
N PHE A 174 7.36 2.87 -4.64
CA PHE A 174 7.14 1.42 -4.60
C PHE A 174 8.40 0.62 -4.90
N ALA A 175 9.14 0.98 -5.96
CA ALA A 175 10.36 0.26 -6.34
C ALA A 175 11.42 0.30 -5.24
N ALA A 176 11.58 1.45 -4.57
CA ALA A 176 12.52 1.60 -3.45
C ALA A 176 12.09 0.78 -2.23
N GLU A 177 10.79 0.73 -1.95
CA GLU A 177 10.23 0.00 -0.83
C GLU A 177 10.29 -1.52 -1.06
N ALA A 178 9.87 -1.97 -2.24
CA ALA A 178 9.94 -3.38 -2.62
C ALA A 178 11.38 -3.91 -2.66
N ALA A 179 12.35 -3.09 -3.13
CA ALA A 179 13.77 -3.46 -3.10
C ALA A 179 14.29 -3.66 -1.66
N ARG A 180 13.86 -2.80 -0.73
CA ARG A 180 14.20 -2.93 0.70
C ARG A 180 13.55 -4.17 1.31
N ALA A 181 12.28 -4.40 0.99
CA ALA A 181 11.54 -5.56 1.46
C ALA A 181 12.14 -6.88 0.93
N GLU A 182 12.50 -6.95 -0.37
CA GLU A 182 13.18 -8.12 -0.93
C GLU A 182 14.56 -8.35 -0.30
N ALA A 183 15.34 -7.29 -0.06
CA ALA A 183 16.66 -7.42 0.57
C ALA A 183 16.57 -7.91 2.04
N ALA A 184 15.47 -7.60 2.72
CA ALA A 184 15.20 -8.09 4.06
C ALA A 184 14.70 -9.56 4.05
N HIS A 185 14.15 -10.04 2.94
CA HIS A 185 13.64 -11.40 2.75
C HIS A 185 14.59 -12.19 1.85
N ILE A 186 15.65 -12.75 2.43
CA ILE A 186 16.68 -13.54 1.71
C ILE A 186 16.12 -14.86 1.14
N ASP A 187 14.91 -15.26 1.50
CA ASP A 187 14.25 -16.48 1.02
C ASP A 187 12.78 -16.20 0.63
N PRO A 188 12.47 -16.02 -0.67
CA PRO A 188 11.09 -15.79 -1.13
C PRO A 188 10.20 -17.05 -1.00
N ASP A 189 10.76 -18.23 -0.78
CA ASP A 189 10.05 -19.49 -0.52
C ASP A 189 9.95 -19.81 0.96
N ALA A 190 10.66 -19.08 1.82
CA ALA A 190 10.41 -19.16 3.24
C ALA A 190 8.96 -18.73 3.50
N PRO A 191 8.16 -19.51 4.23
CA PRO A 191 6.88 -19.03 4.70
C PRO A 191 7.19 -17.73 5.45
N LEU A 192 6.54 -16.62 5.04
CA LEU A 192 6.64 -15.40 5.80
C LEU A 192 6.32 -15.73 7.25
N PRO A 193 7.04 -15.18 8.21
CA PRO A 193 6.65 -15.26 9.61
C PRO A 193 5.42 -14.37 9.86
N LEU A 194 4.36 -14.59 9.10
CA LEU A 194 3.00 -14.13 9.32
C LEU A 194 2.15 -15.23 9.94
N GLU A 195 2.77 -16.20 10.59
CA GLU A 195 2.14 -16.77 11.77
C GLU A 195 2.17 -15.65 12.81
N ILE A 196 0.99 -15.29 13.27
CA ILE A 196 0.83 -14.47 14.48
C ILE A 196 1.62 -15.18 15.57
N VAL A 197 2.85 -14.76 15.73
CA VAL A 197 3.77 -15.36 16.66
C VAL A 197 3.36 -14.79 18.01
N SER A 198 2.57 -15.53 18.73
CA SER A 198 2.23 -15.22 20.12
C SER A 198 3.40 -15.68 21.00
N GLY A 199 3.94 -14.79 21.83
CA GLY A 199 4.93 -15.13 22.84
C GLY A 199 6.40 -14.83 22.46
N GLU A 200 7.31 -15.61 23.00
CA GLU A 200 8.77 -15.41 22.87
C GLU A 200 9.27 -15.41 21.41
N ASP A 201 8.61 -16.18 20.54
CA ASP A 201 8.96 -16.26 19.12
C ASP A 201 8.63 -14.94 18.36
N ALA A 202 7.58 -14.20 18.76
CA ALA A 202 7.27 -12.88 18.20
C ALA A 202 8.40 -11.90 18.49
N MET A 203 8.94 -11.94 19.69
CA MET A 203 10.03 -11.06 20.08
C MET A 203 11.28 -11.28 19.25
N LEU A 204 11.64 -12.54 18.94
CA LEU A 204 12.79 -12.88 18.10
C LEU A 204 12.60 -12.44 16.63
N ALA A 205 11.39 -12.50 16.11
CA ALA A 205 11.08 -12.04 14.76
C ALA A 205 11.21 -10.51 14.61
N PHE A 206 10.77 -9.74 15.64
CA PHE A 206 10.86 -8.29 15.65
C PHE A 206 12.25 -7.75 16.03
N PHE A 207 12.98 -8.46 16.87
CA PHE A 207 14.26 -8.05 17.45
C PHE A 207 15.28 -9.19 17.39
N PRO A 208 15.78 -9.53 16.18
CA PRO A 208 16.67 -10.68 15.98
C PRO A 208 17.99 -10.56 16.76
N ASP A 209 18.41 -9.35 17.10
CA ASP A 209 19.65 -9.08 17.84
C ASP A 209 19.46 -8.96 19.37
N GLY A 210 18.25 -9.22 19.89
CA GLY A 210 17.99 -9.17 21.32
C GLY A 210 16.65 -8.56 21.73
N ASN A 211 16.53 -8.18 23.00
CA ASN A 211 15.31 -7.61 23.56
C ASN A 211 14.99 -6.21 22.99
N PRO A 212 13.69 -5.86 22.83
CA PRO A 212 13.28 -4.52 22.45
C PRO A 212 13.80 -3.49 23.46
N THR A 213 14.25 -2.35 22.96
CA THR A 213 14.71 -1.25 23.80
C THR A 213 14.10 0.06 23.34
N PRO A 214 13.87 1.06 24.21
CA PRO A 214 13.38 2.36 23.80
C PRO A 214 14.44 3.20 23.06
N ALA A 215 15.61 2.65 22.75
CA ALA A 215 16.62 3.29 21.91
C ALA A 215 16.20 3.35 20.43
N THR A 216 15.22 2.56 20.01
CA THR A 216 14.67 2.56 18.66
C THR A 216 13.17 2.88 18.65
N PRO A 217 12.63 3.48 17.57
CA PRO A 217 11.20 3.78 17.47
C PRO A 217 10.32 2.54 17.65
N LEU A 218 10.65 1.46 16.93
CA LEU A 218 9.90 0.21 16.98
C LEU A 218 10.00 -0.45 18.38
N GLY A 219 11.18 -0.40 19.01
CA GLY A 219 11.38 -0.95 20.34
C GLY A 219 10.54 -0.23 21.39
N ALA A 220 10.48 1.10 21.35
CA ALA A 220 9.63 1.90 22.24
C ALA A 220 8.14 1.59 22.05
N ALA A 221 7.69 1.54 20.79
CA ALA A 221 6.30 1.22 20.46
C ALA A 221 5.91 -0.19 20.90
N PHE A 222 6.79 -1.19 20.68
CA PHE A 222 6.56 -2.57 21.07
C PHE A 222 6.46 -2.73 22.60
N LEU A 223 7.40 -2.14 23.35
CA LEU A 223 7.38 -2.17 24.81
C LEU A 223 6.15 -1.49 25.38
N TRP A 224 5.75 -0.35 24.81
CA TRP A 224 4.55 0.37 25.19
C TRP A 224 3.30 -0.49 24.95
N TRP A 225 3.20 -1.12 23.78
CA TRP A 225 2.08 -2.00 23.43
C TRP A 225 2.03 -3.24 24.34
N GLN A 226 3.17 -3.88 24.65
CA GLN A 226 3.21 -5.00 25.59
C GLN A 226 2.77 -4.58 26.99
N ALA A 227 3.18 -3.41 27.46
CA ALA A 227 2.74 -2.86 28.73
C ALA A 227 1.23 -2.54 28.73
N LEU A 228 0.69 -2.06 27.59
CA LEU A 228 -0.74 -1.79 27.43
C LEU A 228 -1.59 -3.07 27.49
N LEU A 229 -1.14 -4.16 26.86
CA LEU A 229 -1.81 -5.46 26.90
C LEU A 229 -1.80 -6.10 28.30
N ASN A 230 -0.84 -5.72 29.15
CA ASN A 230 -0.68 -6.21 30.51
C ASN A 230 -0.76 -5.07 31.53
N ILE A 231 -1.71 -4.19 31.35
CA ILE A 231 -1.81 -2.90 32.02
C ILE A 231 -1.87 -3.00 33.56
N ASP A 232 -2.46 -4.07 34.10
CA ASP A 232 -2.59 -4.27 35.53
C ASP A 232 -1.23 -4.39 36.24
N ASP A 233 -0.24 -4.99 35.56
CA ASP A 233 1.10 -5.23 36.11
C ASP A 233 2.11 -4.17 35.66
N TYR A 234 1.87 -3.49 34.55
CA TYR A 234 2.87 -2.64 33.87
C TYR A 234 2.46 -1.17 33.67
N MET A 235 1.48 -0.66 34.44
CA MET A 235 1.05 0.74 34.34
C MET A 235 2.21 1.74 34.45
N ALA A 236 3.10 1.57 35.42
CA ALA A 236 4.24 2.46 35.61
C ALA A 236 5.24 2.43 34.44
N VAL A 237 5.38 1.25 33.77
CA VAL A 237 6.19 1.10 32.57
C VAL A 237 5.53 1.81 31.40
N LEU A 238 4.22 1.66 31.24
CA LEU A 238 3.43 2.30 30.21
C LEU A 238 3.53 3.85 30.29
N GLU A 239 3.38 4.39 31.51
CA GLU A 239 3.56 5.82 31.77
C GLU A 239 5.00 6.30 31.45
N SER A 240 6.00 5.53 31.79
CA SER A 240 7.42 5.85 31.53
C SER A 240 7.77 5.85 30.04
N LEU A 241 7.05 5.06 29.25
CA LEU A 241 7.21 4.94 27.80
C LEU A 241 6.32 5.92 27.02
N SER A 242 5.49 6.70 27.69
CA SER A 242 4.67 7.77 27.11
C SER A 242 5.36 9.13 27.32
N SER A 243 5.41 9.97 26.29
CA SER A 243 6.04 11.29 26.44
C SER A 243 5.18 12.27 27.25
N ASN A 244 3.86 12.15 27.15
CA ASN A 244 2.88 12.97 27.87
C ASN A 244 1.84 12.08 28.56
N PRO A 245 2.20 11.32 29.62
CA PRO A 245 1.30 10.33 30.20
C PRO A 245 -0.02 10.90 30.73
N GLN A 246 -0.04 12.18 31.15
CA GLN A 246 -1.26 12.86 31.64
C GLN A 246 -2.27 13.15 30.53
N ASP A 247 -1.88 13.16 29.26
CA ASP A 247 -2.75 13.53 28.14
C ASP A 247 -3.46 12.31 27.53
N TRP A 248 -3.07 11.10 27.95
CA TRP A 248 -3.61 9.86 27.39
C TRP A 248 -5.01 9.46 27.91
N GLY A 249 -5.43 10.05 29.03
CA GLY A 249 -6.71 9.68 29.65
C GLY A 249 -6.72 8.27 30.24
N ASP A 250 -7.71 7.47 29.85
CA ASP A 250 -7.85 6.09 30.36
C ASP A 250 -7.14 5.09 29.46
N TYR A 251 -5.99 4.63 29.86
CA TYR A 251 -5.22 3.59 29.15
C TYR A 251 -5.99 2.26 29.02
N ARG A 252 -6.94 1.94 29.93
CA ARG A 252 -7.75 0.73 29.80
C ARG A 252 -8.71 0.80 28.63
N ALA A 253 -9.30 1.97 28.40
CA ALA A 253 -10.14 2.18 27.23
C ALA A 253 -9.36 2.08 25.91
N ILE A 254 -8.08 2.49 25.93
CA ILE A 254 -7.19 2.34 24.78
C ILE A 254 -6.84 0.85 24.58
N ALA A 255 -6.53 0.12 25.64
CA ALA A 255 -6.26 -1.31 25.58
C ALA A 255 -7.46 -2.09 25.00
N ASP A 256 -8.68 -1.77 25.45
CA ASP A 256 -9.92 -2.36 24.91
C ASP A 256 -10.11 -2.05 23.42
N THR A 257 -9.74 -0.84 22.99
CA THR A 257 -9.85 -0.43 21.58
C THR A 257 -8.85 -1.19 20.70
N LEU A 258 -7.65 -1.46 21.22
CA LEU A 258 -6.59 -2.16 20.52
C LEU A 258 -6.61 -3.69 20.72
N GLN A 259 -7.60 -4.21 21.43
CA GLN A 259 -7.77 -5.65 21.58
C GLN A 259 -8.04 -6.30 20.21
N GLY A 260 -7.23 -7.30 19.86
CA GLY A 260 -7.25 -7.93 18.53
C GLY A 260 -6.59 -7.09 17.43
N TRP A 261 -5.68 -6.20 17.81
CA TRP A 261 -4.82 -5.45 16.88
C TRP A 261 -3.37 -5.92 17.03
N SER A 262 -2.63 -5.87 15.93
CA SER A 262 -1.21 -6.21 15.89
C SER A 262 -0.37 -5.04 15.39
N ILE A 263 0.82 -4.90 15.97
CA ILE A 263 1.79 -3.89 15.56
C ILE A 263 2.48 -4.33 14.27
N MET A 264 2.63 -3.41 13.32
CA MET A 264 3.41 -3.66 12.10
C MET A 264 4.91 -3.46 12.36
N GLN A 265 5.74 -4.26 11.72
CA GLN A 265 7.20 -4.14 11.80
C GLN A 265 7.76 -2.88 11.10
N TYR A 266 6.95 -2.24 10.29
CA TYR A 266 7.35 -1.09 9.49
C TYR A 266 7.31 0.19 10.31
N VAL A 267 8.43 0.93 10.25
CA VAL A 267 8.57 2.26 10.85
C VAL A 267 8.63 3.28 9.74
N GLU A 268 7.63 4.16 9.69
CA GLU A 268 7.62 5.32 8.80
C GLU A 268 8.20 6.52 9.55
N THR A 269 9.11 7.26 8.92
CA THR A 269 9.71 8.45 9.55
C THR A 269 9.02 9.71 9.07
N CYS A 270 8.87 10.68 9.96
CA CYS A 270 8.32 11.99 9.60
C CYS A 270 9.27 12.71 8.61
N THR A 271 8.74 13.18 7.49
CA THR A 271 9.53 13.83 6.44
C THR A 271 10.26 15.08 6.94
N ASP A 272 9.59 15.86 7.81
CA ASP A 272 10.11 17.13 8.31
C ASP A 272 10.99 16.98 9.56
N ALA A 273 10.96 15.81 10.22
CA ALA A 273 11.73 15.51 11.42
C ALA A 273 12.13 14.02 11.50
N PRO A 274 12.87 13.48 10.52
CA PRO A 274 13.11 12.03 10.37
C PRO A 274 13.90 11.41 11.53
N ASP A 275 14.72 12.19 12.22
CA ASP A 275 15.54 11.74 13.35
C ASP A 275 14.82 11.85 14.70
N SER A 276 13.63 12.46 14.72
CA SER A 276 12.93 12.85 15.95
C SER A 276 11.51 12.29 16.06
N ILE A 277 10.87 11.93 14.93
CA ILE A 277 9.50 11.44 14.90
C ILE A 277 9.41 10.26 13.97
N ALA A 278 8.74 9.20 14.45
CA ALA A 278 8.41 8.03 13.65
C ALA A 278 6.97 7.56 13.92
N TYR A 279 6.42 6.84 12.95
CA TYR A 279 5.06 6.32 12.99
C TYR A 279 5.08 4.80 12.83
N ILE A 280 4.33 4.13 13.67
CA ILE A 280 4.14 2.69 13.65
C ILE A 280 2.65 2.40 13.50
N LYS A 281 2.29 1.62 12.49
CA LYS A 281 0.89 1.27 12.20
C LYS A 281 0.46 0.06 13.01
N PHE A 282 -0.76 0.12 13.53
CA PHE A 282 -1.48 -1.02 14.06
C PHE A 282 -2.58 -1.42 13.09
N MET A 283 -2.72 -2.69 12.86
CA MET A 283 -3.78 -3.26 12.06
C MET A 283 -4.60 -4.25 12.89
N PRO A 284 -5.92 -4.37 12.61
CA PRO A 284 -6.73 -5.40 13.24
C PRO A 284 -6.11 -6.78 12.98
N ASP A 285 -6.00 -7.56 14.04
CA ASP A 285 -5.60 -8.96 13.97
C ASP A 285 -6.76 -9.75 13.35
N SER A 286 -6.84 -9.73 12.03
CA SER A 286 -7.80 -10.51 11.31
C SER A 286 -7.25 -11.94 11.24
N GLY A 287 -7.70 -12.82 12.12
CA GLY A 287 -7.45 -14.27 12.03
C GLY A 287 -7.95 -14.90 10.72
N HIS A 288 -8.24 -14.08 9.74
CA HIS A 288 -8.44 -14.40 8.35
C HIS A 288 -7.55 -13.46 7.54
N PRO A 289 -6.88 -13.95 6.46
CA PRO A 289 -6.26 -13.06 5.50
C PRO A 289 -7.31 -12.01 5.15
N MET A 290 -6.95 -10.73 5.32
CA MET A 290 -7.88 -9.63 5.09
C MET A 290 -8.45 -9.70 3.67
N ARG A 291 -9.50 -10.47 3.47
CA ARG A 291 -10.44 -10.33 2.36
C ARG A 291 -11.38 -9.16 2.63
N ALA A 292 -10.84 -8.12 3.18
CA ALA A 292 -11.59 -6.91 3.50
C ALA A 292 -11.57 -5.91 2.34
N PHE A 293 -11.70 -6.43 1.12
CA PHE A 293 -12.00 -5.61 -0.04
C PHE A 293 -13.44 -5.78 -0.48
N GLY A 294 -14.31 -5.37 0.39
CA GLY A 294 -15.70 -5.17 0.16
C GLY A 294 -16.20 -4.36 1.33
N ALA A 295 -16.04 -3.03 1.29
CA ALA A 295 -16.61 -2.08 2.25
C ALA A 295 -15.99 -2.05 3.68
N VAL A 296 -14.71 -2.37 3.85
CA VAL A 296 -13.97 -1.75 4.95
C VAL A 296 -13.14 -0.64 4.30
N PRO A 297 -13.42 0.63 4.59
CA PRO A 297 -12.49 1.69 4.20
C PRO A 297 -11.11 1.30 4.72
N LEU A 298 -10.04 1.61 3.99
CA LEU A 298 -8.65 1.68 4.49
C LEU A 298 -8.51 2.62 5.73
N THR A 299 -9.62 2.96 6.35
CA THR A 299 -9.89 3.94 7.38
C THR A 299 -9.86 3.36 8.79
N ARG A 300 -9.24 2.20 9.02
CA ARG A 300 -9.05 1.66 10.37
C ARG A 300 -7.61 1.20 10.59
N VAL A 301 -6.68 2.08 10.28
CA VAL A 301 -5.29 1.95 10.76
C VAL A 301 -5.16 2.86 11.97
N GLN A 302 -4.73 2.32 13.09
CA GLN A 302 -4.28 3.14 14.21
C GLN A 302 -2.80 3.42 14.00
N VAL A 303 -2.41 4.68 14.13
CA VAL A 303 -1.03 5.12 13.97
C VAL A 303 -0.48 5.52 15.33
N LEU A 304 0.50 4.77 15.80
CA LEU A 304 1.25 5.12 16.99
C LEU A 304 2.38 6.07 16.59
N THR A 305 2.33 7.28 17.10
CA THR A 305 3.39 8.28 16.90
C THR A 305 4.39 8.17 18.04
N VAL A 306 5.66 8.03 17.72
CA VAL A 306 6.74 8.04 18.69
C VAL A 306 7.67 9.22 18.44
N GLU A 307 8.13 9.84 19.52
CA GLU A 307 9.09 10.94 19.45
C GLU A 307 10.37 10.60 20.22
N LYS A 308 11.48 11.14 19.75
CA LYS A 308 12.78 11.01 20.41
C LYS A 308 12.92 12.11 21.44
N CYS A 309 13.01 11.71 22.71
CA CYS A 309 13.16 12.62 23.83
C CYS A 309 14.61 13.11 24.02
N PRO A 310 14.84 14.19 24.78
CA PRO A 310 16.18 14.75 25.00
C PRO A 310 17.19 13.78 25.67
N ASP A 311 16.71 12.75 26.35
CA ASP A 311 17.54 11.69 26.93
C ASP A 311 18.01 10.64 25.90
N GLY A 312 17.63 10.81 24.65
CA GLY A 312 18.00 9.96 23.52
C GLY A 312 17.10 8.74 23.32
N TYR A 313 16.13 8.52 24.20
CA TYR A 313 15.16 7.42 24.08
C TYR A 313 13.88 7.86 23.37
N TRP A 314 13.24 6.90 22.70
CA TRP A 314 11.95 7.10 22.06
C TRP A 314 10.81 6.83 23.05
N ARG A 315 9.78 7.64 22.97
CA ARG A 315 8.53 7.48 23.74
C ARG A 315 7.33 7.64 22.85
N VAL A 316 6.24 7.01 23.23
CA VAL A 316 4.98 7.13 22.52
C VAL A 316 4.35 8.49 22.85
N TRP A 317 4.14 9.29 21.83
CA TRP A 317 3.54 10.59 21.90
C TRP A 317 2.01 10.53 21.81
N GLY A 318 1.45 9.69 20.92
CA GLY A 318 0.01 9.61 20.71
C GLY A 318 -0.41 8.47 19.80
N LEU A 319 -1.71 8.22 19.82
CA LEU A 319 -2.41 7.29 18.94
C LEU A 319 -3.41 8.09 18.12
N SER A 320 -3.39 7.93 16.80
CA SER A 320 -4.29 8.60 15.87
C SER A 320 -4.95 7.60 14.94
N GLU A 321 -6.17 7.88 14.51
CA GLU A 321 -6.87 7.06 13.54
C GLU A 321 -6.67 7.65 12.14
N ASN A 322 -6.02 6.87 11.27
CA ASN A 322 -5.86 7.14 9.82
C ASN A 322 -5.14 8.44 9.44
N TYR A 323 -4.33 9.02 10.30
CA TYR A 323 -3.51 10.15 9.93
C TYR A 323 -2.19 10.21 10.69
N PHE A 324 -1.20 10.86 10.09
CA PHE A 324 0.12 11.11 10.65
C PHE A 324 0.17 12.53 11.20
N PRO A 325 0.31 12.74 12.52
CA PRO A 325 0.47 14.07 13.08
C PRO A 325 1.70 14.78 12.51
N SER A 326 1.58 16.07 12.18
CA SER A 326 2.71 16.85 11.67
C SER A 326 3.81 17.03 12.72
N ALA A 327 5.05 17.27 12.27
CA ALA A 327 6.17 17.56 13.16
C ALA A 327 5.87 18.76 14.06
N ALA A 328 5.21 19.79 13.53
CA ALA A 328 4.82 20.98 14.29
C ALA A 328 3.87 20.62 15.45
N ARG A 329 2.91 19.75 15.21
CA ARG A 329 1.98 19.29 16.24
C ARG A 329 2.67 18.46 17.33
N VAL A 330 3.55 17.53 16.93
CA VAL A 330 4.23 16.63 17.87
C VAL A 330 5.23 17.38 18.73
N LEU A 331 6.09 18.23 18.11
CA LEU A 331 7.20 18.89 18.81
C LEU A 331 6.80 20.19 19.52
N TYR A 332 5.77 20.90 19.02
CA TYR A 332 5.44 22.25 19.48
C TYR A 332 3.98 22.42 19.91
N GLY A 333 3.13 21.40 19.69
CA GLY A 333 1.71 21.48 20.03
C GLY A 333 0.91 22.47 19.18
N THR A 334 1.45 22.89 18.02
CA THR A 334 0.80 23.85 17.12
C THR A 334 0.11 23.13 15.98
N GLU A 335 -1.17 23.43 15.74
CA GLU A 335 -1.86 23.09 14.50
C GLU A 335 -1.51 24.13 13.45
N GLU A 336 -0.89 23.72 12.32
CA GLU A 336 -0.90 24.52 11.09
C GLU A 336 -2.12 24.17 10.24
#